data_d7c53b3c3f614a6477006d1e47ab01c2
#
_entry.id   d7c53b3c3f614a6477006d1e47ab01c2
#
_cell.length_a   1.000
_cell.length_b   1.000
_cell.length_c   1.000
_cell.angle_alpha   90.00
_cell.angle_beta   90.00
_cell.angle_gamma   90.00
#
_symmetry.space_group_name_H-M   'P 1'
#
loop_
_entity.id
_entity.type
_entity.pdbx_description
1 polymer ?
#
loop_
_entity_poly.entity_id
_entity_poly.type
_entity_poly.pdbx_seq_one_letter_code
_entity_poly.pdbx_strand_id
1 'polypeptide(L)'
;MARSFNKAEIAIIEGEQGAGKTNTAVAKVADAIERGVNTKVFANFHLYGIKYVYANLSMIVEYLNTSLMSATGDEEVYVVIDESYIGGDARMGMTLMTRVLTWFGSQIRKRKLHLILIAQHGRMIDWRFRFFMTEHVLCSFNEKTNYIELKITRKGERKKKSINYFAPKYWKYYDTNELPQIPQKILDKVLVGAK
;
A
#
# COMPACT_ATOMS: atom_id res chain seq x y z
N MET A 1 -1.27 -9.93 -23.25
CA MET A 1 -2.58 -9.24 -23.16
C MET A 1 -2.52 -8.22 -22.03
N ALA A 2 -2.12 -7.01 -22.38
CA ALA A 2 -2.06 -5.90 -21.42
C ALA A 2 -3.46 -5.29 -21.30
N ARG A 3 -4.26 -5.72 -20.34
CA ARG A 3 -5.49 -5.02 -19.99
C ARG A 3 -5.19 -3.98 -18.94
N SER A 4 -5.19 -2.74 -19.40
CA SER A 4 -5.63 -1.52 -18.72
C SER A 4 -5.66 -1.59 -17.19
N PHE A 5 -4.53 -1.30 -16.54
CA PHE A 5 -4.45 -0.92 -15.12
C PHE A 5 -4.81 0.57 -14.90
N ASN A 6 -5.52 1.17 -15.85
CA ASN A 6 -5.86 2.60 -15.87
C ASN A 6 -7.04 3.00 -14.97
N LYS A 7 -7.42 2.19 -14.01
CA LYS A 7 -8.40 2.59 -12.99
C LYS A 7 -7.70 2.77 -11.68
N ALA A 8 -7.84 3.96 -11.11
CA ALA A 8 -7.51 4.21 -9.72
C ALA A 8 -8.01 3.06 -8.84
N GLU A 9 -7.14 2.58 -7.96
CA GLU A 9 -7.34 1.32 -7.26
C GLU A 9 -7.13 1.50 -5.75
N ILE A 10 -8.00 0.89 -4.96
CA ILE A 10 -7.74 0.63 -3.54
C ILE A 10 -7.51 -0.88 -3.42
N ALA A 11 -6.25 -1.27 -3.30
CA ALA A 11 -5.86 -2.65 -3.12
C ALA A 11 -5.57 -2.94 -1.64
N ILE A 12 -6.12 -4.03 -1.13
CA ILE A 12 -5.76 -4.59 0.17
C ILE A 12 -4.98 -5.87 -0.09
N ILE A 13 -3.73 -5.91 0.38
CA ILE A 13 -2.85 -7.06 0.29
C ILE A 13 -2.79 -7.73 1.66
N GLU A 14 -3.27 -8.94 1.74
CA GLU A 14 -3.42 -9.71 2.98
C GLU A 14 -2.62 -11.02 2.92
N GLY A 15 -2.20 -11.51 4.08
CA GLY A 15 -1.52 -12.79 4.24
C GLY A 15 -0.77 -12.86 5.57
N GLU A 16 -0.34 -14.06 5.94
CA GLU A 16 0.44 -14.30 7.15
C GLU A 16 1.79 -13.57 7.12
N GLN A 17 2.48 -13.52 8.25
CA GLN A 17 3.84 -13.01 8.31
C GLN A 17 4.73 -13.83 7.37
N GLY A 18 5.59 -13.18 6.59
CA GLY A 18 6.43 -13.85 5.59
C GLY A 18 5.70 -14.24 4.30
N ALA A 19 4.39 -14.04 4.15
CA ALA A 19 3.63 -14.41 2.95
C ALA A 19 3.96 -13.60 1.68
N GLY A 20 4.88 -12.62 1.74
CA GLY A 20 5.30 -11.81 0.59
C GLY A 20 4.41 -10.61 0.28
N LYS A 21 3.67 -10.10 1.27
CA LYS A 21 2.78 -8.94 1.12
C LYS A 21 3.51 -7.68 0.62
N THR A 22 4.57 -7.30 1.33
CA THR A 22 5.40 -6.14 0.97
C THR A 22 6.04 -6.32 -0.40
N ASN A 23 6.54 -7.55 -0.70
CA ASN A 23 7.04 -7.89 -2.03
C ASN A 23 5.98 -7.67 -3.11
N THR A 24 4.74 -8.08 -2.86
CA THR A 24 3.62 -7.91 -3.80
C THR A 24 3.28 -6.44 -4.04
N ALA A 25 3.29 -5.62 -2.98
CA ALA A 25 3.06 -4.18 -3.12
C ALA A 25 4.17 -3.52 -3.95
N VAL A 26 5.42 -3.84 -3.66
CA VAL A 26 6.59 -3.35 -4.40
C VAL A 26 6.56 -3.82 -5.85
N ALA A 27 6.19 -5.08 -6.11
CA ALA A 27 6.06 -5.62 -7.46
C ALA A 27 5.03 -4.83 -8.29
N LYS A 28 3.89 -4.46 -7.70
CA LYS A 28 2.87 -3.63 -8.39
C LYS A 28 3.45 -2.27 -8.83
N VAL A 29 4.22 -1.61 -7.96
CA VAL A 29 4.85 -0.33 -8.26
C VAL A 29 5.96 -0.48 -9.30
N ALA A 30 6.85 -1.46 -9.11
CA ALA A 30 7.97 -1.72 -10.02
C ALA A 30 7.48 -2.06 -11.43
N ASP A 31 6.45 -2.91 -11.55
CA ASP A 31 5.86 -3.26 -12.84
C ASP A 31 5.22 -2.05 -13.55
N ALA A 32 4.67 -1.08 -12.81
CA ALA A 32 4.17 0.16 -13.40
C ALA A 32 5.32 1.01 -13.99
N ILE A 33 6.40 1.15 -13.22
CA ILE A 33 7.61 1.88 -13.66
C ILE A 33 8.26 1.17 -14.85
N GLU A 34 8.41 -0.15 -14.81
CA GLU A 34 8.98 -0.95 -15.92
C GLU A 34 8.18 -0.79 -17.21
N ARG A 35 6.88 -0.53 -17.14
CA ARG A 35 6.02 -0.24 -18.29
C ARG A 35 6.11 1.19 -18.81
N GLY A 36 6.96 2.03 -18.22
CA GLY A 36 7.13 3.43 -18.60
C GLY A 36 6.00 4.35 -18.11
N VAL A 37 5.22 3.92 -17.12
CA VAL A 37 4.21 4.78 -16.50
C VAL A 37 4.92 5.87 -15.69
N ASN A 38 4.57 7.12 -15.93
CA ASN A 38 5.06 8.22 -15.10
C ASN A 38 4.45 8.12 -13.71
N THR A 39 5.26 7.72 -12.72
CA THR A 39 4.78 7.38 -11.39
C THR A 39 5.37 8.29 -10.33
N LYS A 40 4.54 8.70 -9.39
CA LYS A 40 4.95 9.27 -8.10
C LYS A 40 4.62 8.29 -6.98
N VAL A 41 5.63 7.90 -6.21
CA VAL A 41 5.49 6.85 -5.20
C VAL A 41 5.66 7.45 -3.81
N PHE A 42 4.73 7.12 -2.91
CA PHE A 42 4.80 7.36 -1.48
C PHE A 42 4.79 6.02 -0.75
N ALA A 43 5.67 5.86 0.23
CA ALA A 43 5.72 4.67 1.06
C ALA A 43 6.09 5.05 2.50
N ASN A 44 5.61 4.27 3.48
CA ASN A 44 5.98 4.41 4.88
C ASN A 44 7.09 3.42 5.31
N PHE A 45 7.77 2.84 4.34
CA PHE A 45 8.97 2.00 4.50
C PHE A 45 9.97 2.34 3.39
N HIS A 46 11.22 1.91 3.54
CA HIS A 46 12.28 2.25 2.58
C HIS A 46 12.20 1.44 1.30
N LEU A 47 12.35 2.15 0.17
CA LEU A 47 12.46 1.55 -1.17
C LEU A 47 13.84 1.86 -1.76
N TYR A 48 14.43 0.88 -2.42
CA TYR A 48 15.73 0.98 -3.07
C TYR A 48 15.57 0.93 -4.59
N GLY A 49 16.32 1.75 -5.32
CA GLY A 49 16.25 1.77 -6.78
C GLY A 49 14.93 2.26 -7.38
N ILE A 50 13.99 2.72 -6.56
CA ILE A 50 12.74 3.36 -6.94
C ILE A 50 12.75 4.77 -6.35
N LYS A 51 12.48 5.78 -7.19
CA LYS A 51 12.29 7.15 -6.69
C LYS A 51 10.97 7.24 -5.94
N TYR A 52 11.02 7.56 -4.65
CA TYR A 52 9.84 7.65 -3.80
C TYR A 52 9.98 8.78 -2.77
N VAL A 53 8.88 9.10 -2.12
CA VAL A 53 8.82 9.98 -0.96
C VAL A 53 8.47 9.13 0.27
N TYR A 54 9.38 9.12 1.25
CA TYR A 54 9.06 8.52 2.55
C TYR A 54 8.02 9.40 3.23
N ALA A 55 6.86 8.87 3.52
CA ALA A 55 5.76 9.66 4.03
C ALA A 55 4.88 8.86 4.98
N ASN A 56 4.55 9.47 6.11
CA ASN A 56 3.47 8.98 6.95
C ASN A 56 2.10 9.40 6.37
N LEU A 57 1.04 8.83 6.91
CA LEU A 57 -0.31 9.09 6.41
C LEU A 57 -0.69 10.58 6.43
N SER A 58 -0.24 11.34 7.44
CA SER A 58 -0.53 12.79 7.55
C SER A 58 0.09 13.58 6.40
N MET A 59 1.35 13.29 6.08
CA MET A 59 2.07 13.91 4.95
C MET A 59 1.42 13.58 3.62
N ILE A 60 0.95 12.33 3.46
CA ILE A 60 0.24 11.89 2.25
C ILE A 60 -1.06 12.69 2.08
N VAL A 61 -1.82 12.85 3.17
CA VAL A 61 -3.06 13.65 3.14
C VAL A 61 -2.78 15.10 2.79
N GLU A 62 -1.78 15.71 3.40
CA GLU A 62 -1.38 17.09 3.12
C GLU A 62 -0.96 17.26 1.66
N TYR A 63 -0.11 16.37 1.16
CA TYR A 63 0.27 16.37 -0.25
C TYR A 63 -0.93 16.24 -1.17
N LEU A 64 -1.81 15.30 -0.89
CA LEU A 64 -3.01 15.09 -1.69
C LEU A 64 -3.94 16.32 -1.66
N ASN A 65 -4.04 17.03 -0.56
CA ASN A 65 -4.83 18.27 -0.47
C ASN A 65 -4.20 19.43 -1.26
N THR A 66 -2.87 19.56 -1.25
CA THR A 66 -2.16 20.68 -1.89
C THR A 66 -1.89 20.44 -3.36
N SER A 67 -1.37 19.27 -3.71
CA SER A 67 -0.90 18.97 -5.08
C SER A 67 -2.01 18.51 -6.01
N LEU A 68 -3.13 18.03 -5.47
CA LEU A 68 -4.25 17.59 -6.29
C LEU A 68 -5.06 18.72 -6.92
N MET A 69 -4.84 19.95 -6.49
CA MET A 69 -5.34 21.13 -7.21
C MET A 69 -4.57 21.36 -8.53
N SER A 70 -3.33 20.80 -8.65
CA SER A 70 -2.42 21.04 -9.75
C SER A 70 -2.16 19.82 -10.65
N ALA A 71 -2.73 18.65 -10.37
CA ALA A 71 -2.48 17.43 -11.15
C ALA A 71 -3.13 17.50 -12.53
N THR A 72 -2.55 18.26 -13.40
CA THR A 72 -2.78 18.24 -14.86
C THR A 72 -1.71 17.33 -15.46
N GLY A 73 -1.92 16.02 -15.53
CA GLY A 73 -0.90 15.21 -16.14
C GLY A 73 -1.19 13.72 -16.21
N ASP A 74 -0.35 13.04 -16.97
CA ASP A 74 -0.35 11.57 -17.12
C ASP A 74 0.34 10.85 -15.94
N GLU A 75 0.59 11.55 -14.83
CA GLU A 75 1.23 10.98 -13.65
C GLU A 75 0.26 10.08 -12.88
N GLU A 76 0.69 8.86 -12.56
CA GLU A 76 0.00 7.95 -11.64
C GLU A 76 0.64 8.03 -10.26
N VAL A 77 -0.18 8.21 -9.22
CA VAL A 77 0.29 8.31 -7.84
C VAL A 77 0.06 6.98 -7.13
N TYR A 78 1.12 6.39 -6.63
CA TYR A 78 1.10 5.16 -5.83
C TYR A 78 1.36 5.50 -4.36
N VAL A 79 0.47 5.10 -3.49
CA VAL A 79 0.59 5.23 -2.04
C VAL A 79 0.61 3.84 -1.45
N VAL A 80 1.73 3.43 -0.87
CA VAL A 80 1.92 2.11 -0.26
C VAL A 80 2.07 2.28 1.24
N ILE A 81 1.18 1.66 2.00
CA ILE A 81 1.16 1.74 3.47
C ILE A 81 1.25 0.34 4.06
N ASP A 82 2.30 0.09 4.84
CA ASP A 82 2.43 -1.11 5.64
C ASP A 82 1.79 -0.91 7.01
N GLU A 83 1.03 -1.90 7.46
CA GLU A 83 0.15 -1.84 8.62
C GLU A 83 0.85 -1.63 9.95
N SER A 84 2.11 -2.00 10.08
CA SER A 84 2.87 -1.85 11.32
C SER A 84 2.85 -0.41 11.89
N TYR A 85 2.41 0.57 11.08
CA TYR A 85 2.28 1.98 11.43
C TYR A 85 0.86 2.43 11.76
N ILE A 86 -0.16 1.67 11.38
CA ILE A 86 -1.56 2.04 11.66
C ILE A 86 -1.89 1.83 13.15
N GLY A 87 -1.18 0.91 13.83
CA GLY A 87 -1.40 0.57 15.23
C GLY A 87 -0.87 1.58 16.27
N GLY A 88 0.06 2.47 15.89
CA GLY A 88 0.74 3.36 16.85
C GLY A 88 -0.09 4.54 17.38
N ASP A 89 -1.13 4.96 16.63
CA ASP A 89 -2.03 6.04 17.05
C ASP A 89 -3.44 5.82 16.48
N ALA A 90 -4.06 4.73 16.92
CA ALA A 90 -5.35 4.26 16.40
C ALA A 90 -6.45 5.34 16.44
N ARG A 91 -6.40 6.28 17.39
CA ARG A 91 -7.41 7.35 17.49
C ARG A 91 -7.17 8.50 16.52
N MET A 92 -5.91 8.93 16.35
CA MET A 92 -5.56 9.95 15.35
C MET A 92 -5.60 9.37 13.93
N GLY A 93 -5.14 8.15 13.76
CA GLY A 93 -5.21 7.42 12.49
C GLY A 93 -6.64 7.27 11.98
N MET A 94 -7.59 6.95 12.85
CA MET A 94 -9.01 6.79 12.45
C MET A 94 -9.64 8.10 11.96
N THR A 95 -9.40 9.23 12.61
CA THR A 95 -9.99 10.52 12.18
C THR A 95 -9.35 11.01 10.88
N LEU A 96 -8.03 10.89 10.76
CA LEU A 96 -7.30 11.26 9.57
C LEU A 96 -7.66 10.34 8.42
N MET A 97 -7.71 9.03 8.68
CA MET A 97 -8.12 7.99 7.75
C MET A 97 -9.55 8.19 7.26
N THR A 98 -10.46 8.64 8.11
CA THR A 98 -11.84 8.98 7.72
C THR A 98 -11.86 10.14 6.73
N ARG A 99 -11.09 11.18 6.97
CA ARG A 99 -10.95 12.32 6.04
C ARG A 99 -10.36 11.86 4.70
N VAL A 100 -9.29 11.04 4.75
CA VAL A 100 -8.67 10.46 3.56
C VAL A 100 -9.69 9.67 2.76
N LEU A 101 -10.45 8.79 3.40
CA LEU A 101 -11.42 7.94 2.70
C LEU A 101 -12.59 8.70 2.11
N THR A 102 -13.16 9.66 2.86
CA THR A 102 -14.25 10.48 2.36
C THR A 102 -13.79 11.28 1.14
N TRP A 103 -12.57 11.76 1.19
CA TRP A 103 -11.99 12.53 0.11
C TRP A 103 -11.51 11.63 -1.06
N PHE A 104 -10.85 10.50 -0.76
CA PHE A 104 -10.42 9.51 -1.75
C PHE A 104 -11.58 8.91 -2.52
N GLY A 105 -12.69 8.56 -1.86
CA GLY A 105 -13.84 7.94 -2.53
C GLY A 105 -14.37 8.79 -3.69
N SER A 106 -14.25 10.11 -3.58
CA SER A 106 -14.69 11.05 -4.62
C SER A 106 -13.62 11.36 -5.67
N GLN A 107 -12.33 11.29 -5.31
CA GLN A 107 -11.22 11.78 -6.14
C GLN A 107 -10.37 10.67 -6.77
N ILE A 108 -10.33 9.47 -6.20
CA ILE A 108 -9.52 8.35 -6.70
C ILE A 108 -9.71 8.10 -8.19
N ARG A 109 -10.96 8.09 -8.65
CA ARG A 109 -11.28 7.81 -10.06
C ARG A 109 -10.77 8.88 -11.03
N LYS A 110 -10.72 10.14 -10.58
CA LYS A 110 -10.38 11.27 -11.46
C LYS A 110 -8.87 11.46 -11.60
N ARG A 111 -8.07 10.86 -10.72
CA ARG A 111 -6.66 11.26 -10.52
C ARG A 111 -5.65 10.13 -10.60
N LYS A 112 -5.99 8.97 -11.17
CA LYS A 112 -5.07 7.83 -11.33
C LYS A 112 -4.28 7.51 -10.04
N LEU A 113 -4.98 7.54 -8.90
CA LEU A 113 -4.39 7.30 -7.58
C LEU A 113 -4.58 5.85 -7.18
N HIS A 114 -3.50 5.19 -6.84
CA HIS A 114 -3.45 3.81 -6.37
C HIS A 114 -3.07 3.78 -4.90
N LEU A 115 -4.00 3.33 -4.04
CA LEU A 115 -3.76 3.12 -2.62
C LEU A 115 -3.57 1.62 -2.38
N ILE A 116 -2.40 1.24 -1.90
CA ILE A 116 -2.05 -0.14 -1.57
C ILE A 116 -1.87 -0.23 -0.05
N LEU A 117 -2.75 -0.97 0.59
CA LEU A 117 -2.70 -1.24 2.02
C LEU A 117 -2.24 -2.67 2.26
N ILE A 118 -1.23 -2.83 3.12
CA ILE A 118 -0.69 -4.13 3.50
C ILE A 118 -1.17 -4.46 4.89
N ALA A 119 -1.76 -5.65 5.08
CA ALA A 119 -2.28 -6.11 6.36
C ALA A 119 -2.02 -7.59 6.58
N GLN A 120 -1.87 -8.04 7.83
CA GLN A 120 -1.82 -9.47 8.14
C GLN A 120 -3.20 -10.09 7.94
N HIS A 121 -4.24 -9.40 8.39
CA HIS A 121 -5.63 -9.80 8.20
C HIS A 121 -6.47 -8.60 7.76
N GLY A 122 -7.29 -8.76 6.74
CA GLY A 122 -8.15 -7.70 6.23
C GLY A 122 -9.13 -7.16 7.28
N ARG A 123 -9.42 -7.93 8.35
CA ARG A 123 -10.24 -7.46 9.49
C ARG A 123 -9.57 -6.36 10.31
N MET A 124 -8.23 -6.27 10.27
CA MET A 124 -7.47 -5.23 10.97
C MET A 124 -7.57 -3.88 10.27
N ILE A 125 -7.94 -3.89 9.00
CA ILE A 125 -8.19 -2.68 8.22
C ILE A 125 -9.60 -2.16 8.52
N ASP A 126 -9.70 -0.85 8.77
CA ASP A 126 -10.98 -0.17 9.00
C ASP A 126 -12.01 -0.57 7.94
N TRP A 127 -13.24 -0.84 8.35
CA TRP A 127 -14.32 -1.33 7.49
C TRP A 127 -14.60 -0.38 6.30
N ARG A 128 -14.33 0.91 6.46
CA ARG A 128 -14.51 1.92 5.40
C ARG A 128 -13.56 1.69 4.23
N PHE A 129 -12.30 1.33 4.49
CA PHE A 129 -11.37 0.94 3.42
C PHE A 129 -11.83 -0.32 2.71
N ARG A 130 -12.30 -1.31 3.46
CA ARG A 130 -12.87 -2.54 2.89
C ARG A 130 -14.09 -2.24 2.03
N PHE A 131 -14.91 -1.26 2.41
CA PHE A 131 -16.08 -0.86 1.63
C PHE A 131 -15.68 -0.23 0.28
N PHE A 132 -14.65 0.60 0.25
CA PHE A 132 -14.15 1.25 -0.96
C PHE A 132 -13.12 0.41 -1.73
N MET A 133 -12.66 -0.69 -1.19
CA MET A 133 -11.72 -1.60 -1.81
C MET A 133 -12.21 -2.02 -3.19
N THR A 134 -11.29 -1.93 -4.17
CA THR A 134 -11.54 -2.37 -5.55
C THR A 134 -10.87 -3.70 -5.83
N GLU A 135 -9.76 -4.00 -5.14
CA GLU A 135 -9.02 -5.25 -5.28
C GLU A 135 -8.59 -5.80 -3.90
N HIS A 136 -8.84 -7.07 -3.69
CA HIS A 136 -8.35 -7.83 -2.55
C HIS A 136 -7.37 -8.91 -3.04
N VAL A 137 -6.16 -8.90 -2.48
CA VAL A 137 -5.07 -9.80 -2.83
C VAL A 137 -4.69 -10.61 -1.63
N LEU A 138 -4.86 -11.91 -1.69
CA LEU A 138 -4.38 -12.84 -0.68
C LEU A 138 -3.05 -13.41 -1.15
N CYS A 139 -2.00 -13.22 -0.34
CA CYS A 139 -0.64 -13.68 -0.62
C CYS A 139 -0.32 -14.98 0.11
N SER A 140 0.40 -15.86 -0.56
CA SER A 140 1.01 -17.06 0.02
C SER A 140 2.39 -17.27 -0.61
N PHE A 141 3.43 -17.39 0.22
CA PHE A 141 4.81 -17.59 -0.22
C PHE A 141 5.22 -19.05 -0.06
N ASN A 142 5.82 -19.60 -1.09
CA ASN A 142 6.40 -20.94 -1.06
C ASN A 142 7.93 -20.82 -0.98
N GLU A 143 8.49 -21.08 0.20
CA GLU A 143 9.92 -20.99 0.47
C GLU A 143 10.77 -21.93 -0.39
N LYS A 144 10.23 -23.11 -0.75
CA LYS A 144 10.98 -24.11 -1.54
C LYS A 144 11.21 -23.66 -2.99
N THR A 145 10.24 -22.92 -3.53
CA THR A 145 10.26 -22.49 -4.94
C THR A 145 10.54 -21.01 -5.11
N ASN A 146 10.52 -20.24 -4.04
CA ASN A 146 10.60 -18.77 -4.03
C ASN A 146 9.48 -18.09 -4.87
N TYR A 147 8.34 -18.75 -5.03
CA TYR A 147 7.18 -18.16 -5.70
C TYR A 147 6.17 -17.65 -4.70
N ILE A 148 5.58 -16.51 -5.03
CA ILE A 148 4.40 -15.99 -4.35
C ILE A 148 3.18 -16.31 -5.19
N GLU A 149 2.21 -16.98 -4.58
CA GLU A 149 0.87 -17.17 -5.13
C GLU A 149 -0.04 -16.02 -4.66
N LEU A 150 -0.72 -15.39 -5.60
CA LEU A 150 -1.70 -14.35 -5.36
C LEU A 150 -3.09 -14.85 -5.74
N LYS A 151 -4.03 -14.78 -4.80
CA LYS A 151 -5.47 -14.96 -5.09
C LYS A 151 -6.14 -13.60 -5.09
N ILE A 152 -6.47 -13.11 -6.28
CA ILE A 152 -6.97 -11.77 -6.51
C ILE A 152 -8.49 -11.81 -6.68
N THR A 153 -9.18 -11.01 -5.89
CA THR A 153 -10.62 -10.79 -6.00
C THR A 153 -10.87 -9.32 -6.30
N ARG A 154 -11.58 -9.01 -7.37
CA ARG A 154 -11.93 -7.63 -7.74
C ARG A 154 -13.40 -7.36 -7.52
N LYS A 155 -13.71 -6.13 -7.07
CA LYS A 155 -15.08 -5.70 -6.86
C LYS A 155 -15.84 -5.73 -8.19
N GLY A 156 -16.96 -6.46 -8.21
CA GLY A 156 -17.78 -6.64 -9.42
C GLY A 156 -17.36 -7.82 -10.31
N GLU A 157 -16.25 -8.49 -10.03
CA GLU A 157 -15.86 -9.71 -10.73
C GLU A 157 -16.32 -10.97 -9.96
N ARG A 158 -16.96 -11.91 -10.66
CA ARG A 158 -17.40 -13.19 -10.05
C ARG A 158 -16.28 -14.20 -9.89
N LYS A 159 -15.23 -14.12 -10.70
CA LYS A 159 -14.13 -15.08 -10.72
C LYS A 159 -12.91 -14.52 -9.98
N LYS A 160 -12.39 -15.30 -9.05
CA LYS A 160 -11.07 -15.07 -8.45
C LYS A 160 -10.00 -15.39 -9.50
N LYS A 161 -8.95 -14.59 -9.56
CA LYS A 161 -7.79 -14.81 -10.42
C LYS A 161 -6.64 -15.30 -9.56
N SER A 162 -5.97 -16.38 -9.95
CA SER A 162 -4.71 -16.83 -9.34
C SER A 162 -3.54 -16.46 -10.25
N ILE A 163 -2.49 -15.92 -9.65
CA ILE A 163 -1.25 -15.54 -10.34
C ILE A 163 -0.09 -15.97 -9.47
N ASN A 164 0.95 -16.54 -10.09
CA ASN A 164 2.21 -16.86 -9.42
C ASN A 164 3.32 -16.03 -10.04
N TYR A 165 4.25 -15.56 -9.20
CA TYR A 165 5.45 -14.88 -9.69
C TYR A 165 6.65 -15.18 -8.79
N PHE A 166 7.85 -15.03 -9.36
CA PHE A 166 9.12 -15.28 -8.70
C PHE A 166 9.51 -14.10 -7.81
N ALA A 167 9.45 -14.28 -6.48
CA ALA A 167 9.64 -13.22 -5.50
C ALA A 167 11.02 -12.54 -5.55
N PRO A 168 12.14 -13.27 -5.76
CA PRO A 168 13.50 -12.69 -5.80
C PRO A 168 13.68 -11.57 -6.83
N LYS A 169 12.87 -11.52 -7.89
CA LYS A 169 12.91 -10.41 -8.87
C LYS A 169 12.78 -9.04 -8.19
N TYR A 170 12.05 -8.95 -7.09
CA TYR A 170 11.71 -7.68 -6.43
C TYR A 170 12.45 -7.45 -5.11
N TRP A 171 13.22 -8.42 -4.59
CA TRP A 171 13.96 -8.26 -3.32
C TRP A 171 14.96 -7.09 -3.33
N LYS A 172 15.49 -6.75 -4.49
CA LYS A 172 16.40 -5.61 -4.66
C LYS A 172 15.78 -4.25 -4.35
N TYR A 173 14.45 -4.17 -4.26
CA TYR A 173 13.75 -2.90 -4.12
C TYR A 173 13.35 -2.56 -2.68
N TYR A 174 13.51 -3.46 -1.72
CA TYR A 174 13.16 -3.24 -0.31
C TYR A 174 13.95 -4.19 0.61
N ASP A 175 14.07 -3.82 1.89
CA ASP A 175 14.68 -4.71 2.90
C ASP A 175 13.60 -5.42 3.69
N THR A 176 13.60 -6.74 3.67
CA THR A 176 12.66 -7.59 4.42
C THR A 176 12.90 -7.56 5.93
N ASN A 177 14.11 -7.15 6.36
CA ASN A 177 14.50 -7.07 7.76
C ASN A 177 14.39 -5.65 8.33
N GLU A 178 13.89 -4.71 7.56
CA GLU A 178 13.68 -3.35 8.03
C GLU A 178 12.67 -3.35 9.18
N LEU A 179 13.15 -3.00 10.37
CA LEU A 179 12.27 -2.78 11.52
C LEU A 179 11.58 -1.43 11.35
N PRO A 180 10.24 -1.38 11.46
CA PRO A 180 9.53 -0.12 11.44
C PRO A 180 10.08 0.82 12.51
N GLN A 181 10.40 2.05 12.13
CA GLN A 181 10.81 3.05 13.12
C GLN A 181 9.64 3.34 14.05
N ILE A 182 9.79 2.98 15.32
CA ILE A 182 8.80 3.33 16.35
C ILE A 182 8.83 4.86 16.50
N PRO A 183 7.70 5.55 16.29
CA PRO A 183 7.66 7.00 16.46
C PRO A 183 8.20 7.41 17.84
N GLN A 184 9.08 8.40 17.89
CA GLN A 184 9.73 8.87 19.12
C GLN A 184 8.74 9.14 20.26
N LYS A 185 7.56 9.69 19.94
CA LYS A 185 6.47 9.92 20.89
C LYS A 185 5.95 8.66 21.60
N ILE A 186 6.07 7.49 20.95
CA ILE A 186 5.66 6.20 21.54
C ILE A 186 6.79 5.69 22.43
N LEU A 187 8.04 5.79 21.98
CA LEU A 187 9.22 5.46 22.78
C LEU A 187 9.25 6.29 24.06
N ASP A 188 9.01 7.59 23.98
CA ASP A 188 8.98 8.49 25.14
C ASP A 188 7.90 8.08 26.15
N LYS A 189 6.71 7.68 25.70
CA LYS A 189 5.63 7.19 26.58
C LYS A 189 5.97 5.88 27.27
N VAL A 190 6.61 4.95 26.57
CA VAL A 190 7.02 3.66 27.12
C VAL A 190 8.14 3.85 28.15
N LEU A 191 9.11 4.72 27.87
CA LEU A 191 10.23 5.01 28.76
C LEU A 191 9.82 5.82 30.01
N VAL A 192 8.81 6.68 29.90
CA VAL A 192 8.28 7.45 31.06
C VAL A 192 7.36 6.59 31.93
N GLY A 193 6.66 5.62 31.36
CA GLY A 193 5.80 4.69 32.12
C GLY A 193 6.55 3.55 32.82
N ALA A 194 7.87 3.43 32.61
CA ALA A 194 8.73 2.41 33.20
C ALA A 194 9.50 2.93 34.45
N LYS A 195 9.18 4.12 34.93
CA LYS A 195 9.59 4.67 36.22
C LYS A 195 8.39 4.70 37.16
#